data_81a74719d67f28bc9aac9599cfa74c3d
#
_entry.id   81a74719d67f28bc9aac9599cfa74c3d
#
_cell.length_a   1.000
_cell.length_b   1.000
_cell.length_c   1.000
_cell.angle_alpha   90.00
_cell.angle_beta   90.00
_cell.angle_gamma   90.00
#
_symmetry.space_group_name_H-M   'P 1'
#
loop_
_entity.id
_entity.type
_entity.pdbx_description
1 polymer ?
#
loop_
_entity_poly.entity_id
_entity_poly.type
_entity_poly.pdbx_seq_one_letter_code
_entity_poly.pdbx_strand_id
1 'polypeptide(L)'
;MRKLSTRVGLVLVVAAAALVALAATAAARTTSSHGAPIVIGWAYDSKGAMAPFDNPALAAAQLRVKTVNAHGGVLGRPLVIKTCDTQGNKPAIAKACALKLIGQGANVIFTTCDVDLAAPVVQESINRGLLTVAPCIGTDQMGPKRFGPKGRLAFSFGNVAQDEGSAMAQYAWGKGWRTAALATDGVIVYFKDVVAAFKARWLQLGGKVVDQETYHSLGGNDVNNTVSRLNNVKADVVVTSTAGAFGALSTLISGMRCAGNDTPVINSWAGDGTYWLPKSPPVTNYWFVTFASVFGDDPNAAVNALAKQVHAGTGGFITGPAAIDGVVTAIRRAHGSTNGATLAGIMEKFRGVPTLSGKVSFSKSLHTVFGRQYRVIRIQDNKAKLVGTVVAKVVPKI
;
A
#
# COMPACT_ATOMS: atom_id res chain seq x y z
N MET A 1 -30.40 -72.52 -41.03
CA MET A 1 -30.65 -71.46 -40.04
C MET A 1 -29.33 -71.09 -39.36
N ARG A 2 -28.49 -70.29 -39.95
CA ARG A 2 -27.29 -69.67 -39.35
C ARG A 2 -26.64 -68.68 -40.32
N LYS A 3 -27.17 -67.50 -40.50
CA LYS A 3 -26.47 -66.40 -41.24
C LYS A 3 -27.08 -65.02 -40.94
N LEU A 4 -27.64 -64.80 -39.71
CA LEU A 4 -28.21 -63.48 -39.36
C LEU A 4 -27.55 -62.77 -38.16
N SER A 5 -26.53 -63.32 -37.50
CA SER A 5 -25.94 -62.76 -36.26
C SER A 5 -24.68 -61.93 -36.46
N THR A 6 -24.09 -61.91 -37.66
CA THR A 6 -22.79 -61.25 -37.89
C THR A 6 -22.88 -59.83 -38.46
N ARG A 7 -24.06 -59.39 -38.91
CA ARG A 7 -24.21 -58.01 -39.46
C ARG A 7 -24.69 -56.97 -38.46
N VAL A 8 -25.31 -57.38 -37.34
CA VAL A 8 -25.78 -56.44 -36.30
C VAL A 8 -24.64 -55.99 -35.37
N GLY A 9 -23.63 -56.85 -35.14
CA GLY A 9 -22.49 -56.51 -34.30
C GLY A 9 -21.53 -55.44 -34.91
N LEU A 10 -21.43 -55.41 -36.25
CA LEU A 10 -20.52 -54.49 -36.92
C LEU A 10 -21.05 -53.05 -36.99
N VAL A 11 -22.39 -52.84 -37.01
CA VAL A 11 -23.01 -51.51 -37.06
C VAL A 11 -22.97 -50.84 -35.67
N LEU A 12 -23.06 -51.61 -34.59
CA LEU A 12 -22.98 -51.08 -33.23
C LEU A 12 -21.54 -50.67 -32.84
N VAL A 13 -20.52 -51.32 -33.33
CA VAL A 13 -19.11 -50.96 -33.05
C VAL A 13 -18.73 -49.70 -33.81
N VAL A 14 -19.21 -49.49 -35.04
CA VAL A 14 -18.90 -48.29 -35.83
C VAL A 14 -19.65 -47.06 -35.25
N ALA A 15 -20.87 -47.23 -34.72
CA ALA A 15 -21.61 -46.14 -34.06
C ALA A 15 -20.98 -45.71 -32.73
N ALA A 16 -20.43 -46.64 -31.92
CA ALA A 16 -19.72 -46.33 -30.69
C ALA A 16 -18.37 -45.64 -30.94
N ALA A 17 -17.64 -46.00 -31.97
CA ALA A 17 -16.38 -45.34 -32.33
C ALA A 17 -16.60 -43.91 -32.87
N ALA A 18 -17.71 -43.66 -33.59
CA ALA A 18 -18.06 -42.33 -34.05
C ALA A 18 -18.49 -41.37 -32.91
N LEU A 19 -19.16 -41.89 -31.89
CA LEU A 19 -19.57 -41.11 -30.70
C LEU A 19 -18.37 -40.77 -29.81
N VAL A 20 -17.38 -41.62 -29.67
CA VAL A 20 -16.14 -41.34 -28.90
C VAL A 20 -15.27 -40.34 -29.65
N ALA A 21 -15.20 -40.41 -30.98
CA ALA A 21 -14.46 -39.45 -31.80
C ALA A 21 -15.09 -38.01 -31.75
N LEU A 22 -16.42 -37.93 -31.71
CA LEU A 22 -17.11 -36.64 -31.55
C LEU A 22 -16.96 -36.04 -30.12
N ALA A 23 -16.90 -36.88 -29.08
CA ALA A 23 -16.64 -36.44 -27.72
C ALA A 23 -15.18 -35.97 -27.52
N ALA A 24 -14.22 -36.62 -28.16
CA ALA A 24 -12.80 -36.22 -28.12
C ALA A 24 -12.54 -34.89 -28.86
N THR A 25 -13.27 -34.61 -29.94
CA THR A 25 -13.17 -33.32 -30.67
C THR A 25 -13.88 -32.16 -29.97
N ALA A 26 -14.89 -32.42 -29.11
CA ALA A 26 -15.55 -31.41 -28.29
C ALA A 26 -14.69 -30.99 -27.09
N ALA A 27 -13.87 -31.89 -26.51
CA ALA A 27 -12.97 -31.61 -25.41
C ALA A 27 -11.69 -30.85 -25.85
N ALA A 28 -11.36 -30.77 -27.12
CA ALA A 28 -10.15 -30.13 -27.67
C ALA A 28 -10.37 -28.68 -28.13
N ARG A 29 -11.52 -28.07 -27.87
CA ARG A 29 -11.83 -26.71 -28.30
C ARG A 29 -12.23 -25.77 -27.15
N THR A 30 -11.34 -25.64 -26.14
CA THR A 30 -11.30 -24.44 -25.31
C THR A 30 -9.86 -24.00 -25.11
N THR A 31 -9.09 -23.85 -26.19
CA THR A 31 -8.05 -22.83 -26.21
C THR A 31 -8.79 -21.51 -26.39
N SER A 32 -9.27 -20.93 -25.29
CA SER A 32 -9.66 -19.54 -25.29
C SER A 32 -8.45 -18.76 -25.80
N SER A 33 -8.55 -18.14 -26.97
CA SER A 33 -7.54 -17.21 -27.45
C SER A 33 -7.50 -16.06 -26.46
N HIS A 34 -6.64 -16.18 -25.43
CA HIS A 34 -6.41 -15.07 -24.50
C HIS A 34 -5.76 -13.97 -25.33
N GLY A 35 -6.35 -12.78 -25.31
CA GLY A 35 -5.74 -11.60 -25.91
C GLY A 35 -4.35 -11.35 -25.33
N ALA A 36 -3.52 -10.56 -25.99
CA ALA A 36 -2.17 -10.23 -25.50
C ALA A 36 -2.22 -9.78 -24.02
N PRO A 37 -1.29 -10.26 -23.18
CA PRO A 37 -1.31 -9.97 -21.75
C PRO A 37 -1.20 -8.47 -21.46
N ILE A 38 -1.80 -8.05 -20.35
CA ILE A 38 -1.59 -6.71 -19.79
C ILE A 38 -0.44 -6.82 -18.79
N VAL A 39 0.66 -6.14 -19.08
CA VAL A 39 1.88 -6.20 -18.29
C VAL A 39 1.92 -5.04 -17.30
N ILE A 40 2.00 -5.35 -16.01
CA ILE A 40 2.28 -4.42 -14.92
C ILE A 40 3.76 -4.54 -14.58
N GLY A 41 4.53 -3.49 -14.84
CA GLY A 41 5.92 -3.41 -14.40
C GLY A 41 5.97 -2.87 -12.97
N TRP A 42 6.61 -3.55 -12.04
CA TRP A 42 6.70 -3.13 -10.63
C TRP A 42 8.15 -2.93 -10.20
N ALA A 43 8.54 -1.68 -10.02
CA ALA A 43 9.81 -1.31 -9.41
C ALA A 43 9.63 -1.20 -7.89
N TYR A 44 10.36 -1.99 -7.11
CA TYR A 44 10.17 -2.10 -5.66
C TYR A 44 11.51 -2.27 -4.95
N ASP A 45 11.53 -2.01 -3.66
CA ASP A 45 12.70 -2.26 -2.80
C ASP A 45 12.55 -3.62 -2.10
N SER A 46 13.40 -4.58 -2.47
CA SER A 46 13.28 -5.94 -1.95
C SER A 46 13.94 -6.13 -0.57
N LYS A 47 14.91 -5.30 -0.19
CA LYS A 47 15.76 -5.51 1.00
C LYS A 47 16.12 -4.24 1.78
N GLY A 48 15.86 -3.05 1.23
CA GLY A 48 16.17 -1.78 1.86
C GLY A 48 15.08 -1.29 2.82
N ALA A 49 15.08 0.00 3.09
CA ALA A 49 14.19 0.63 4.08
C ALA A 49 12.70 0.53 3.71
N MET A 50 12.37 0.38 2.42
CA MET A 50 10.97 0.21 1.99
C MET A 50 10.53 -1.25 1.89
N ALA A 51 11.43 -2.21 2.03
CA ALA A 51 11.11 -3.64 1.93
C ALA A 51 9.97 -4.11 2.87
N PRO A 52 9.85 -3.65 4.12
CA PRO A 52 8.75 -4.02 5.00
C PRO A 52 7.36 -3.60 4.51
N PHE A 53 7.31 -2.63 3.59
CA PHE A 53 6.08 -2.10 2.99
C PHE A 53 5.87 -2.63 1.57
N ASP A 54 6.92 -2.65 0.74
CA ASP A 54 6.87 -3.05 -0.65
C ASP A 54 6.62 -4.55 -0.84
N ASN A 55 7.35 -5.40 -0.10
CA ASN A 55 7.26 -6.84 -0.26
C ASN A 55 5.86 -7.40 0.03
N PRO A 56 5.19 -7.09 1.16
CA PRO A 56 3.86 -7.62 1.43
C PRO A 56 2.80 -7.06 0.49
N ALA A 57 2.93 -5.81 0.04
CA ALA A 57 2.03 -5.22 -0.96
C ALA A 57 2.16 -5.93 -2.31
N LEU A 58 3.38 -6.21 -2.76
CA LEU A 58 3.64 -6.98 -3.99
C LEU A 58 3.12 -8.42 -3.89
N ALA A 59 3.39 -9.12 -2.79
CA ALA A 59 2.93 -10.49 -2.57
C ALA A 59 1.38 -10.59 -2.63
N ALA A 60 0.69 -9.67 -1.95
CA ALA A 60 -0.77 -9.61 -1.97
C ALA A 60 -1.32 -9.26 -3.37
N ALA A 61 -0.67 -8.34 -4.08
CA ALA A 61 -1.02 -8.01 -5.47
C ALA A 61 -0.84 -9.20 -6.42
N GLN A 62 0.22 -9.99 -6.27
CA GLN A 62 0.45 -11.21 -7.06
C GLN A 62 -0.66 -12.24 -6.85
N LEU A 63 -1.14 -12.42 -5.62
CA LEU A 63 -2.29 -13.28 -5.35
C LEU A 63 -3.57 -12.71 -5.99
N ARG A 64 -3.76 -11.38 -5.93
CA ARG A 64 -4.91 -10.76 -6.58
C ARG A 64 -4.88 -10.94 -8.09
N VAL A 65 -3.72 -10.80 -8.72
CA VAL A 65 -3.53 -11.08 -10.15
C VAL A 65 -3.88 -12.54 -10.49
N LYS A 66 -3.44 -13.51 -9.69
CA LYS A 66 -3.84 -14.92 -9.87
C LYS A 66 -5.36 -15.08 -9.84
N THR A 67 -6.03 -14.44 -8.87
CA THR A 67 -7.51 -14.46 -8.77
C THR A 67 -8.17 -13.84 -9.99
N VAL A 68 -7.71 -12.67 -10.46
CA VAL A 68 -8.25 -12.01 -11.67
C VAL A 68 -8.10 -12.93 -12.88
N ASN A 69 -6.94 -13.54 -13.05
CA ASN A 69 -6.66 -14.43 -14.18
C ASN A 69 -7.50 -15.72 -14.14
N ALA A 70 -7.72 -16.29 -12.95
CA ALA A 70 -8.59 -17.45 -12.78
C ALA A 70 -10.05 -17.17 -13.17
N HIS A 71 -10.46 -15.91 -13.17
CA HIS A 71 -11.80 -15.45 -13.61
C HIS A 71 -11.78 -14.86 -15.04
N GLY A 72 -10.84 -15.30 -15.89
CA GLY A 72 -10.78 -14.89 -17.30
C GLY A 72 -10.02 -13.60 -17.57
N GLY A 73 -9.30 -13.07 -16.59
CA GLY A 73 -8.46 -11.87 -16.77
C GLY A 73 -9.27 -10.57 -16.91
N VAL A 74 -8.74 -9.63 -17.66
CA VAL A 74 -9.37 -8.34 -17.94
C VAL A 74 -9.83 -8.35 -19.40
N LEU A 75 -11.12 -8.54 -19.64
CA LEU A 75 -11.72 -8.66 -20.98
C LEU A 75 -10.99 -9.73 -21.82
N GLY A 76 -10.76 -10.92 -21.25
CA GLY A 76 -10.09 -12.04 -21.90
C GLY A 76 -8.56 -11.92 -21.99
N ARG A 77 -7.95 -10.88 -21.42
CA ARG A 77 -6.50 -10.66 -21.38
C ARG A 77 -5.94 -10.98 -20.00
N PRO A 78 -4.93 -11.85 -19.86
CA PRO A 78 -4.31 -12.13 -18.57
C PRO A 78 -3.49 -10.92 -18.08
N LEU A 79 -3.43 -10.73 -16.75
CA LEU A 79 -2.50 -9.81 -16.11
C LEU A 79 -1.17 -10.53 -15.85
N VAL A 80 -0.06 -9.82 -16.05
CA VAL A 80 1.28 -10.30 -15.72
C VAL A 80 2.02 -9.20 -14.94
N ILE A 81 2.60 -9.54 -13.79
CA ILE A 81 3.50 -8.65 -13.06
C ILE A 81 4.95 -9.02 -13.43
N LYS A 82 5.72 -8.03 -13.90
CA LYS A 82 7.17 -8.08 -14.06
C LYS A 82 7.80 -7.18 -13.02
N THR A 83 8.81 -7.67 -12.31
CA THR A 83 9.42 -6.94 -11.19
C THR A 83 10.84 -6.48 -11.51
N CYS A 84 11.27 -5.40 -10.85
CA CYS A 84 12.64 -4.94 -10.82
C CYS A 84 12.99 -4.40 -9.43
N ASP A 85 14.05 -4.95 -8.83
CA ASP A 85 14.55 -4.51 -7.52
C ASP A 85 15.37 -3.21 -7.65
N THR A 86 14.94 -2.18 -6.95
CA THR A 86 15.59 -0.86 -6.92
C THR A 86 16.79 -0.79 -5.99
N GLN A 87 17.07 -1.88 -5.26
CA GLN A 87 18.22 -2.04 -4.36
C GLN A 87 18.34 -0.89 -3.34
N GLY A 88 17.29 -0.69 -2.55
CA GLY A 88 17.22 0.41 -1.58
C GLY A 88 16.83 1.74 -2.21
N ASN A 89 16.11 1.70 -3.32
CA ASN A 89 15.64 2.89 -4.05
C ASN A 89 16.77 3.85 -4.46
N LYS A 90 17.94 3.31 -4.81
CA LYS A 90 19.04 4.10 -5.37
C LYS A 90 18.58 4.78 -6.66
N PRO A 91 18.66 6.11 -6.79
CA PRO A 91 18.02 6.84 -7.90
C PRO A 91 18.39 6.34 -9.29
N ALA A 92 19.67 6.02 -9.53
CA ALA A 92 20.12 5.50 -10.82
C ALA A 92 19.56 4.10 -11.11
N ILE A 93 19.49 3.23 -10.09
CA ILE A 93 18.93 1.87 -10.24
C ILE A 93 17.41 1.94 -10.41
N ALA A 94 16.73 2.77 -9.64
CA ALA A 94 15.29 3.00 -9.76
C ALA A 94 14.90 3.48 -11.17
N LYS A 95 15.66 4.44 -11.72
CA LYS A 95 15.50 4.88 -13.11
C LYS A 95 15.75 3.75 -14.11
N ALA A 96 16.83 2.99 -13.94
CA ALA A 96 17.15 1.83 -14.80
C ALA A 96 16.05 0.76 -14.73
N CYS A 97 15.46 0.52 -13.55
CA CYS A 97 14.32 -0.38 -13.37
C CYS A 97 13.10 0.07 -14.19
N ALA A 98 12.76 1.36 -14.14
CA ALA A 98 11.66 1.89 -14.95
C ALA A 98 11.91 1.63 -16.45
N LEU A 99 13.11 1.98 -16.95
CA LEU A 99 13.49 1.77 -18.35
C LEU A 99 13.43 0.29 -18.76
N LYS A 100 13.94 -0.61 -17.92
CA LYS A 100 13.90 -2.06 -18.13
C LYS A 100 12.46 -2.56 -18.23
N LEU A 101 11.61 -2.20 -17.28
CA LEU A 101 10.21 -2.63 -17.26
C LEU A 101 9.44 -2.12 -18.48
N ILE A 102 9.66 -0.87 -18.87
CA ILE A 102 9.09 -0.27 -20.09
C ILE A 102 9.58 -1.03 -21.34
N GLY A 103 10.88 -1.30 -21.45
CA GLY A 103 11.44 -2.09 -22.56
C GLY A 103 10.91 -3.52 -22.59
N GLN A 104 10.44 -4.05 -21.48
CA GLN A 104 9.78 -5.34 -21.38
C GLN A 104 8.27 -5.30 -21.72
N GLY A 105 7.76 -4.17 -22.19
CA GLY A 105 6.38 -3.99 -22.63
C GLY A 105 5.39 -3.72 -21.51
N ALA A 106 5.80 -3.12 -20.39
CA ALA A 106 4.88 -2.73 -19.34
C ALA A 106 3.84 -1.73 -19.88
N ASN A 107 2.56 -2.01 -19.62
CA ASN A 107 1.43 -1.14 -19.94
C ASN A 107 1.13 -0.14 -18.82
N VAL A 108 1.43 -0.52 -17.58
CA VAL A 108 1.29 0.29 -16.36
C VAL A 108 2.54 0.06 -15.51
N ILE A 109 3.04 1.10 -14.88
CA ILE A 109 4.18 0.99 -13.94
C ILE A 109 3.68 1.13 -12.50
N PHE A 110 4.09 0.20 -11.65
CA PHE A 110 3.96 0.30 -10.20
C PHE A 110 5.32 0.63 -9.58
N THR A 111 5.31 1.32 -8.44
CA THR A 111 6.52 1.80 -7.79
C THR A 111 6.50 1.54 -6.27
N THR A 112 7.60 1.88 -5.58
CA THR A 112 7.76 1.79 -4.13
C THR A 112 6.75 2.67 -3.37
N CYS A 113 6.64 2.47 -2.05
CA CYS A 113 5.63 3.07 -1.17
C CYS A 113 5.97 4.50 -0.65
N ASP A 114 7.00 5.15 -1.15
CA ASP A 114 7.34 6.52 -0.79
C ASP A 114 7.58 7.40 -2.01
N VAL A 115 7.10 8.66 -2.02
CA VAL A 115 7.15 9.54 -3.19
C VAL A 115 8.54 10.10 -3.47
N ASP A 116 9.33 10.36 -2.41
CA ASP A 116 10.69 10.88 -2.56
C ASP A 116 11.59 9.81 -3.20
N LEU A 117 11.41 8.57 -2.77
CA LEU A 117 12.13 7.40 -3.28
C LEU A 117 11.61 6.91 -4.64
N ALA A 118 10.30 7.06 -4.90
CA ALA A 118 9.66 6.68 -6.16
C ALA A 118 9.93 7.65 -7.31
N ALA A 119 10.33 8.89 -7.01
CA ALA A 119 10.41 9.96 -8.01
C ALA A 119 11.16 9.59 -9.31
N PRO A 120 12.30 8.87 -9.29
CA PRO A 120 13.00 8.48 -10.51
C PRO A 120 12.18 7.52 -11.39
N VAL A 121 11.45 6.57 -10.78
CA VAL A 121 10.57 5.63 -11.50
C VAL A 121 9.38 6.38 -12.08
N VAL A 122 8.73 7.21 -11.27
CA VAL A 122 7.55 7.98 -11.68
C VAL A 122 7.89 8.88 -12.87
N GLN A 123 8.97 9.65 -12.75
CA GLN A 123 9.36 10.62 -13.78
C GLN A 123 9.64 9.94 -15.14
N GLU A 124 10.38 8.82 -15.13
CA GLU A 124 10.64 8.08 -16.38
C GLU A 124 9.37 7.51 -17.00
N SER A 125 8.46 7.02 -16.18
CA SER A 125 7.22 6.37 -16.63
C SER A 125 6.22 7.38 -17.20
N ILE A 126 5.96 8.48 -16.48
CA ILE A 126 5.02 9.51 -16.95
C ILE A 126 5.56 10.28 -18.15
N ASN A 127 6.88 10.43 -18.30
CA ASN A 127 7.50 11.03 -19.47
C ASN A 127 7.24 10.23 -20.75
N ARG A 128 6.99 8.93 -20.61
CA ARG A 128 6.63 8.02 -21.70
C ARG A 128 5.12 7.78 -21.84
N GLY A 129 4.31 8.57 -21.12
CA GLY A 129 2.85 8.53 -21.21
C GLY A 129 2.22 7.32 -20.50
N LEU A 130 2.95 6.61 -19.64
CA LEU A 130 2.43 5.45 -18.93
C LEU A 130 1.72 5.87 -17.63
N LEU A 131 0.56 5.23 -17.36
CA LEU A 131 -0.04 5.30 -16.03
C LEU A 131 0.94 4.74 -15.02
N THR A 132 1.20 5.51 -13.96
CA THR A 132 2.11 5.13 -12.88
C THR A 132 1.34 5.07 -11.57
N VAL A 133 1.42 3.94 -10.88
CA VAL A 133 0.63 3.67 -9.67
C VAL A 133 1.57 3.33 -8.52
N ALA A 134 1.39 4.03 -7.40
CA ALA A 134 1.96 3.61 -6.13
C ALA A 134 0.89 2.85 -5.33
N PRO A 135 1.20 1.66 -4.79
CA PRO A 135 0.22 0.97 -3.95
C PRO A 135 -0.04 1.70 -2.64
N CYS A 136 0.94 2.37 -2.07
CA CYS A 136 0.90 2.82 -0.68
C CYS A 136 1.51 4.20 -0.38
N ILE A 137 1.85 5.03 -1.35
CA ILE A 137 2.33 6.39 -1.08
C ILE A 137 1.26 7.20 -0.35
N GLY A 138 1.63 7.77 0.81
CA GLY A 138 0.73 8.47 1.73
C GLY A 138 0.79 10.00 1.63
N THR A 139 1.04 10.59 0.47
CA THR A 139 1.12 12.05 0.31
C THR A 139 0.33 12.55 -0.90
N ASP A 140 -0.13 13.78 -0.87
CA ASP A 140 -0.80 14.46 -1.99
C ASP A 140 0.15 14.83 -3.13
N GLN A 141 1.44 14.55 -2.98
CA GLN A 141 2.46 14.81 -3.99
C GLN A 141 2.54 13.73 -5.07
N MET A 142 1.86 12.58 -4.90
CA MET A 142 1.78 11.60 -5.98
C MET A 142 0.77 12.06 -7.05
N GLY A 143 1.17 13.05 -7.84
CA GLY A 143 0.33 13.68 -8.84
C GLY A 143 0.88 14.98 -9.38
N PRO A 144 0.02 15.86 -9.92
CA PRO A 144 0.44 17.13 -10.52
C PRO A 144 1.19 18.08 -9.56
N LYS A 145 0.91 18.00 -8.26
CA LYS A 145 1.58 18.86 -7.25
C LYS A 145 3.10 18.73 -7.30
N ARG A 146 3.63 17.51 -7.51
CA ARG A 146 5.09 17.26 -7.58
C ARG A 146 5.62 17.18 -9.00
N PHE A 147 4.88 16.53 -9.89
CA PHE A 147 5.37 16.15 -11.22
C PHE A 147 4.84 17.04 -12.36
N GLY A 148 4.20 18.18 -12.02
CA GLY A 148 3.63 19.09 -12.99
C GLY A 148 2.53 18.46 -13.85
N PRO A 149 2.24 18.97 -15.06
CA PRO A 149 1.15 18.49 -15.90
C PRO A 149 1.20 17.00 -16.23
N LYS A 150 2.39 16.41 -16.38
CA LYS A 150 2.56 14.97 -16.62
C LYS A 150 2.20 14.14 -15.41
N GLY A 151 2.25 14.71 -14.20
CA GLY A 151 1.85 14.07 -12.95
C GLY A 151 0.38 13.63 -12.92
N ARG A 152 -0.47 14.09 -13.86
CA ARG A 152 -1.81 13.53 -14.00
C ARG A 152 -1.83 12.03 -14.32
N LEU A 153 -0.70 11.45 -14.73
CA LEU A 153 -0.53 10.02 -14.96
C LEU A 153 -0.13 9.24 -13.70
N ALA A 154 0.09 9.93 -12.57
CA ALA A 154 0.60 9.33 -11.33
C ALA A 154 -0.49 9.28 -10.26
N PHE A 155 -0.76 8.08 -9.69
CA PHE A 155 -1.80 7.84 -8.68
C PHE A 155 -1.28 7.01 -7.52
N SER A 156 -1.84 7.19 -6.31
CA SER A 156 -1.56 6.36 -5.16
C SER A 156 -2.82 5.78 -4.52
N PHE A 157 -2.74 4.49 -4.15
CA PHE A 157 -3.74 3.77 -3.36
C PHE A 157 -3.42 3.77 -1.85
N GLY A 158 -2.33 4.41 -1.43
CA GLY A 158 -2.12 4.82 -0.05
C GLY A 158 -3.15 5.87 0.38
N ASN A 159 -3.12 6.30 1.64
CA ASN A 159 -4.03 7.35 2.11
C ASN A 159 -3.25 8.64 2.36
N VAL A 160 -3.87 9.78 2.06
CA VAL A 160 -3.20 11.08 2.17
C VAL A 160 -2.85 11.42 3.62
N ALA A 161 -1.65 11.95 3.83
CA ALA A 161 -1.09 12.29 5.14
C ALA A 161 -1.98 13.25 5.96
N GLN A 162 -2.70 14.13 5.27
CA GLN A 162 -3.64 15.07 5.89
C GLN A 162 -4.79 14.34 6.61
N ASP A 163 -5.34 13.29 6.01
CA ASP A 163 -6.33 12.42 6.66
C ASP A 163 -5.72 11.69 7.86
N GLU A 164 -4.53 11.15 7.67
CA GLU A 164 -3.88 10.31 8.65
C GLU A 164 -3.53 11.09 9.91
N GLY A 165 -2.84 12.21 9.77
CA GLY A 165 -2.52 13.09 10.90
C GLY A 165 -3.76 13.60 11.62
N SER A 166 -4.83 13.94 10.86
CA SER A 166 -6.12 14.33 11.44
C SER A 166 -6.77 13.18 12.22
N ALA A 167 -6.75 11.95 11.69
CA ALA A 167 -7.29 10.78 12.38
C ALA A 167 -6.50 10.49 13.67
N MET A 168 -5.16 10.56 13.63
CA MET A 168 -4.30 10.43 14.82
C MET A 168 -4.65 11.45 15.88
N ALA A 169 -4.84 12.72 15.51
CA ALA A 169 -5.21 13.78 16.46
C ALA A 169 -6.60 13.53 17.09
N GLN A 170 -7.57 13.10 16.30
CA GLN A 170 -8.89 12.73 16.80
C GLN A 170 -8.86 11.56 17.78
N TYR A 171 -8.06 10.52 17.47
CA TYR A 171 -7.88 9.39 18.36
C TYR A 171 -7.23 9.82 19.67
N ALA A 172 -6.14 10.58 19.60
CA ALA A 172 -5.42 11.12 20.77
C ALA A 172 -6.34 11.97 21.65
N TRP A 173 -7.13 12.84 21.04
CA TRP A 173 -8.14 13.66 21.76
C TRP A 173 -9.19 12.79 22.45
N GLY A 174 -9.67 11.75 21.76
CA GLY A 174 -10.62 10.77 22.31
C GLY A 174 -10.07 9.96 23.49
N LYS A 175 -8.73 9.83 23.60
CA LYS A 175 -8.05 9.22 24.76
C LYS A 175 -8.02 10.14 25.99
N GLY A 176 -8.47 11.37 25.88
CA GLY A 176 -8.42 12.35 26.95
C GLY A 176 -7.11 13.14 27.00
N TRP A 177 -6.16 12.92 26.07
CA TRP A 177 -4.92 13.69 25.98
C TRP A 177 -5.22 15.13 25.55
N ARG A 178 -4.46 16.09 26.07
CA ARG A 178 -4.67 17.53 25.84
C ARG A 178 -3.38 18.26 25.47
N THR A 179 -2.23 17.70 25.84
CA THR A 179 -0.89 18.24 25.53
C THR A 179 -0.10 17.26 24.70
N ALA A 180 0.57 17.76 23.66
CA ALA A 180 1.37 16.95 22.74
C ALA A 180 2.78 17.52 22.60
N ALA A 181 3.80 16.65 22.61
CA ALA A 181 5.14 16.93 22.12
C ALA A 181 5.26 16.34 20.71
N LEU A 182 5.72 17.11 19.74
CA LEU A 182 5.87 16.70 18.35
C LEU A 182 7.32 16.37 18.06
N ALA A 183 7.60 15.15 17.63
CA ALA A 183 8.91 14.69 17.19
C ALA A 183 8.86 14.37 15.68
N THR A 184 9.23 15.33 14.84
CA THR A 184 9.12 15.23 13.38
C THR A 184 10.38 14.63 12.80
N ASP A 185 10.26 13.52 12.08
CA ASP A 185 11.33 13.02 11.23
C ASP A 185 11.36 13.81 9.91
N GLY A 186 12.43 14.56 9.68
CA GLY A 186 12.58 15.47 8.54
C GLY A 186 12.96 14.81 7.23
N VAL A 187 13.17 13.48 7.21
CA VAL A 187 13.82 12.76 6.10
C VAL A 187 12.99 12.72 4.83
N ILE A 188 11.68 12.48 4.92
CA ILE A 188 10.80 12.42 3.75
C ILE A 188 9.57 13.30 3.94
N VAL A 189 8.96 13.68 2.82
CA VAL A 189 7.80 14.59 2.83
C VAL A 189 6.61 14.00 3.58
N TYR A 190 6.35 12.71 3.45
CA TYR A 190 5.23 12.05 4.11
C TYR A 190 5.29 12.20 5.65
N PHE A 191 6.45 12.02 6.26
CA PHE A 191 6.60 12.14 7.72
C PHE A 191 6.27 13.56 8.19
N LYS A 192 6.74 14.57 7.48
CA LYS A 192 6.48 15.99 7.78
C LYS A 192 4.99 16.32 7.64
N ASP A 193 4.37 15.87 6.56
CA ASP A 193 2.96 16.15 6.25
C ASP A 193 2.02 15.54 7.31
N VAL A 194 2.30 14.32 7.78
CA VAL A 194 1.49 13.67 8.84
C VAL A 194 1.55 14.47 10.15
N VAL A 195 2.75 14.83 10.60
CA VAL A 195 2.92 15.57 11.87
C VAL A 195 2.32 16.97 11.75
N ALA A 196 2.47 17.65 10.61
CA ALA A 196 1.85 18.94 10.34
C ALA A 196 0.32 18.85 10.37
N ALA A 197 -0.26 17.81 9.75
CA ALA A 197 -1.70 17.57 9.76
C ALA A 197 -2.22 17.23 11.16
N PHE A 198 -1.47 16.41 11.92
CA PHE A 198 -1.78 16.18 13.32
C PHE A 198 -1.83 17.50 14.09
N LYS A 199 -0.78 18.32 14.02
CA LYS A 199 -0.69 19.61 14.70
C LYS A 199 -1.88 20.52 14.35
N ALA A 200 -2.17 20.68 13.07
CA ALA A 200 -3.27 21.51 12.61
C ALA A 200 -4.62 21.04 13.20
N ARG A 201 -4.89 19.73 13.15
CA ARG A 201 -6.12 19.17 13.73
C ARG A 201 -6.14 19.22 15.24
N TRP A 202 -5.01 18.97 15.89
CA TRP A 202 -4.85 19.03 17.35
C TRP A 202 -5.23 20.39 17.91
N LEU A 203 -4.71 21.46 17.30
CA LEU A 203 -5.04 22.84 17.69
C LEU A 203 -6.52 23.16 17.46
N GLN A 204 -7.13 22.70 16.37
CA GLN A 204 -8.58 22.87 16.14
C GLN A 204 -9.44 22.17 17.19
N LEU A 205 -8.95 21.07 17.78
CA LEU A 205 -9.64 20.36 18.86
C LEU A 205 -9.44 21.04 20.23
N GLY A 206 -8.60 22.07 20.32
CA GLY A 206 -8.26 22.76 21.57
C GLY A 206 -7.05 22.18 22.30
N GLY A 207 -6.31 21.26 21.65
CA GLY A 207 -5.07 20.69 22.18
C GLY A 207 -3.92 21.70 22.19
N LYS A 208 -2.94 21.48 23.06
CA LYS A 208 -1.74 22.32 23.16
C LYS A 208 -0.51 21.53 22.65
N VAL A 209 0.34 22.19 21.89
CA VAL A 209 1.68 21.70 21.57
C VAL A 209 2.64 22.29 22.59
N VAL A 210 3.26 21.44 23.39
CA VAL A 210 4.14 21.86 24.49
C VAL A 210 5.61 21.79 24.13
N ASP A 211 5.95 21.03 23.08
CA ASP A 211 7.29 20.96 22.51
C ASP A 211 7.23 20.52 21.05
N GLN A 212 8.22 20.93 20.24
CA GLN A 212 8.31 20.56 18.84
C GLN A 212 9.77 20.42 18.43
N GLU A 213 10.17 19.20 18.09
CA GLU A 213 11.51 18.86 17.68
C GLU A 213 11.52 18.30 16.26
N THR A 214 12.66 18.44 15.57
CA THR A 214 12.90 17.78 14.27
C THR A 214 14.19 16.99 14.37
N TYR A 215 14.17 15.76 13.87
CA TYR A 215 15.33 14.88 13.75
C TYR A 215 15.34 14.22 12.36
N HIS A 216 16.43 13.51 12.03
CA HIS A 216 16.59 12.86 10.74
C HIS A 216 17.03 11.41 10.94
N SER A 217 16.19 10.46 10.51
CA SER A 217 16.43 9.03 10.65
C SER A 217 17.48 8.48 9.68
N LEU A 218 17.70 9.14 8.55
CA LEU A 218 18.71 8.78 7.55
C LEU A 218 19.74 9.89 7.44
N GLY A 219 21.03 9.55 7.51
CA GLY A 219 22.14 10.49 7.26
C GLY A 219 22.47 11.44 8.40
N GLY A 220 21.69 11.50 9.47
CA GLY A 220 21.94 12.25 10.67
C GLY A 220 21.51 11.45 11.90
N ASN A 221 22.33 11.41 12.94
CA ASN A 221 21.97 10.71 14.17
C ASN A 221 21.65 11.71 15.29
N ASP A 222 20.71 12.62 14.99
CA ASP A 222 20.27 13.65 15.92
C ASP A 222 19.06 13.22 16.79
N VAL A 223 18.53 12.02 16.57
CA VAL A 223 17.41 11.46 17.35
C VAL A 223 17.70 11.40 18.85
N ASN A 224 18.97 11.23 19.26
CA ASN A 224 19.34 11.23 20.69
C ASN A 224 19.09 12.58 21.35
N ASN A 225 19.27 13.69 20.65
CA ASN A 225 18.95 15.03 21.14
C ASN A 225 17.44 15.17 21.38
N THR A 226 16.65 14.68 20.41
CA THR A 226 15.17 14.64 20.54
C THR A 226 14.77 13.78 21.73
N VAL A 227 15.37 12.59 21.94
CA VAL A 227 15.11 11.73 23.10
C VAL A 227 15.40 12.49 24.39
N SER A 228 16.55 13.16 24.51
CA SER A 228 16.94 13.94 25.68
C SER A 228 15.92 15.05 25.99
N ARG A 229 15.41 15.73 24.95
CA ARG A 229 14.36 16.75 25.10
C ARG A 229 13.05 16.13 25.57
N LEU A 230 12.57 15.08 24.91
CA LEU A 230 11.30 14.41 25.26
C LEU A 230 11.31 13.84 26.69
N ASN A 231 12.46 13.46 27.22
CA ASN A 231 12.59 12.97 28.61
C ASN A 231 12.43 14.10 29.65
N ASN A 232 12.55 15.36 29.23
CA ASN A 232 12.39 16.54 30.10
C ASN A 232 11.07 17.27 29.89
N VAL A 233 10.29 16.90 28.87
CA VAL A 233 9.02 17.54 28.55
C VAL A 233 7.86 16.77 29.17
N LYS A 234 6.94 17.51 29.80
CA LYS A 234 5.67 16.94 30.28
C LYS A 234 4.61 17.09 29.19
N ALA A 235 4.25 15.99 28.56
CA ALA A 235 3.18 15.90 27.57
C ALA A 235 2.31 14.69 27.85
N ASP A 236 1.03 14.74 27.47
CA ASP A 236 0.15 13.56 27.56
C ASP A 236 0.46 12.55 26.46
N VAL A 237 1.02 13.03 25.34
CA VAL A 237 1.39 12.18 24.21
C VAL A 237 2.59 12.75 23.44
N VAL A 238 3.47 11.89 22.99
CA VAL A 238 4.47 12.19 21.96
C VAL A 238 3.92 11.73 20.61
N VAL A 239 4.05 12.60 19.61
CA VAL A 239 3.57 12.35 18.26
C VAL A 239 4.73 12.32 17.30
N THR A 240 4.81 11.28 16.51
CA THR A 240 5.84 11.16 15.48
C THR A 240 5.26 10.54 14.20
N SER A 241 6.00 10.66 13.12
CA SER A 241 5.82 9.90 11.89
C SER A 241 7.20 9.49 11.42
N THR A 242 7.53 8.21 11.59
CA THR A 242 8.84 7.65 11.22
C THR A 242 8.73 6.13 11.07
N ALA A 243 9.54 5.55 10.19
CA ALA A 243 9.54 4.11 9.91
C ALA A 243 10.62 3.39 10.71
N GLY A 244 10.29 2.19 11.23
CA GLY A 244 11.23 1.35 11.94
C GLY A 244 12.47 0.98 11.12
N ALA A 245 12.29 0.74 9.83
CA ALA A 245 13.37 0.40 8.91
C ALA A 245 14.33 1.57 8.59
N PHE A 246 14.00 2.80 8.97
CA PHE A 246 14.88 3.95 8.83
C PHE A 246 15.84 4.11 10.03
N GLY A 247 15.64 3.31 11.08
CA GLY A 247 16.58 3.16 12.19
C GLY A 247 16.31 4.01 13.43
N ALA A 248 15.68 5.18 13.31
CA ALA A 248 15.48 6.08 14.44
C ALA A 248 14.36 5.67 15.40
N LEU A 249 13.31 4.97 14.92
CA LEU A 249 12.14 4.66 15.75
C LEU A 249 12.48 3.82 16.97
N SER A 250 13.28 2.77 16.81
CA SER A 250 13.73 1.94 17.93
C SER A 250 14.53 2.76 18.95
N THR A 251 15.44 3.63 18.50
CA THR A 251 16.25 4.50 19.35
C THR A 251 15.38 5.50 20.09
N LEU A 252 14.41 6.13 19.42
CA LEU A 252 13.48 7.08 20.03
C LEU A 252 12.70 6.44 21.19
N ILE A 253 12.07 5.30 20.93
CA ILE A 253 11.25 4.61 21.93
C ILE A 253 12.11 4.04 23.04
N SER A 254 13.19 3.33 22.73
CA SER A 254 14.09 2.74 23.73
C SER A 254 14.72 3.82 24.62
N GLY A 255 15.15 4.93 24.04
CA GLY A 255 15.75 6.03 24.81
C GLY A 255 14.78 6.67 25.80
N MET A 256 13.51 6.79 25.45
CA MET A 256 12.46 7.22 26.39
C MET A 256 12.26 6.18 27.49
N ARG A 257 12.08 4.90 27.15
CA ARG A 257 11.79 3.84 28.13
C ARG A 257 12.96 3.56 29.06
N CYS A 258 14.20 3.62 28.56
CA CYS A 258 15.42 3.50 29.41
C CYS A 258 15.53 4.63 30.45
N ALA A 259 15.03 5.82 30.14
CA ALA A 259 14.99 6.96 31.06
C ALA A 259 13.79 6.91 32.02
N GLY A 260 12.97 5.88 31.99
CA GLY A 260 11.73 5.78 32.78
C GLY A 260 10.59 6.64 32.26
N ASN A 261 10.72 7.23 31.07
CA ASN A 261 9.68 8.02 30.44
C ASN A 261 8.71 7.09 29.70
N ASP A 262 7.55 6.82 30.31
CA ASP A 262 6.48 5.98 29.78
C ASP A 262 5.35 6.79 29.10
N THR A 263 5.63 8.05 28.73
CA THR A 263 4.69 8.88 27.97
C THR A 263 4.19 8.14 26.74
N PRO A 264 2.86 8.09 26.51
CA PRO A 264 2.27 7.52 25.29
C PRO A 264 2.91 8.09 24.04
N VAL A 265 3.20 7.21 23.07
CA VAL A 265 3.67 7.62 21.74
C VAL A 265 2.66 7.18 20.69
N ILE A 266 2.26 8.08 19.81
CA ILE A 266 1.43 7.77 18.65
C ILE A 266 2.20 8.06 17.36
N ASN A 267 2.24 7.06 16.46
CA ASN A 267 2.93 7.12 15.18
C ASN A 267 1.94 6.92 14.03
N SER A 268 2.33 7.34 12.84
CA SER A 268 1.65 7.09 11.58
C SER A 268 1.76 5.62 11.14
N TRP A 269 1.18 5.31 9.99
CA TRP A 269 1.38 4.02 9.31
C TRP A 269 2.86 3.67 9.08
N ALA A 270 3.74 4.65 9.00
CA ALA A 270 5.18 4.39 8.90
C ALA A 270 5.75 3.55 10.06
N GLY A 271 5.18 3.68 11.25
CA GLY A 271 5.58 2.89 12.43
C GLY A 271 4.94 1.52 12.54
N ASP A 272 4.27 1.06 11.50
CA ASP A 272 3.54 -0.21 11.42
C ASP A 272 4.48 -1.43 11.51
N GLY A 273 3.91 -2.51 12.01
CA GLY A 273 4.62 -3.79 12.18
C GLY A 273 5.39 -3.91 13.50
N THR A 274 6.01 -5.07 13.67
CA THR A 274 6.79 -5.41 14.89
C THR A 274 8.24 -5.78 14.58
N TYR A 275 8.67 -5.71 13.34
CA TYR A 275 10.00 -6.10 12.89
C TYR A 275 11.13 -5.22 13.46
N TRP A 276 10.81 -4.04 13.94
CA TRP A 276 11.74 -3.05 14.49
C TRP A 276 11.86 -3.08 16.01
N LEU A 277 11.02 -3.87 16.70
CA LEU A 277 10.95 -3.88 18.15
C LEU A 277 12.28 -4.33 18.78
N PRO A 278 12.84 -3.58 19.75
CA PRO A 278 14.01 -3.98 20.49
C PRO A 278 13.67 -5.14 21.44
N LYS A 279 14.67 -5.96 21.76
CA LYS A 279 14.51 -7.01 22.76
C LYS A 279 14.39 -6.43 24.18
N SER A 280 15.12 -5.35 24.46
CA SER A 280 15.17 -4.66 25.75
C SER A 280 15.54 -3.19 25.53
N PRO A 281 14.88 -2.25 26.26
CA PRO A 281 13.65 -2.48 27.00
C PRO A 281 12.49 -2.84 26.07
N PRO A 282 11.44 -3.54 26.57
CA PRO A 282 10.26 -3.80 25.75
C PRO A 282 9.54 -2.50 25.45
N VAL A 283 8.94 -2.42 24.27
CA VAL A 283 8.11 -1.27 23.87
C VAL A 283 6.78 -1.31 24.61
N THR A 284 6.48 -0.26 25.35
CA THR A 284 5.24 -0.03 26.08
C THR A 284 4.59 1.25 25.61
N ASN A 285 3.29 1.40 25.85
CA ASN A 285 2.54 2.63 25.57
C ASN A 285 2.86 3.25 24.20
N TYR A 286 2.87 2.40 23.17
CA TYR A 286 3.08 2.84 21.79
C TYR A 286 1.85 2.50 20.94
N TRP A 287 1.37 3.48 20.19
CA TRP A 287 0.26 3.36 19.25
C TRP A 287 0.72 3.73 17.84
N PHE A 288 0.11 3.09 16.86
CA PHE A 288 0.21 3.54 15.48
C PHE A 288 -1.11 3.32 14.76
N VAL A 289 -1.33 4.11 13.70
CA VAL A 289 -2.44 3.91 12.79
C VAL A 289 -1.97 3.12 11.58
N THR A 290 -2.84 2.26 11.03
CA THR A 290 -2.51 1.45 9.85
C THR A 290 -3.74 1.17 9.01
N PHE A 291 -3.56 0.62 7.81
CA PHE A 291 -4.64 0.34 6.88
C PHE A 291 -5.36 -0.99 7.19
N ALA A 292 -4.66 -1.93 7.80
CA ALA A 292 -5.18 -3.22 8.25
C ALA A 292 -4.39 -3.73 9.46
N SER A 293 -5.02 -4.53 10.33
CA SER A 293 -4.26 -5.28 11.32
C SER A 293 -3.68 -6.54 10.69
N VAL A 294 -2.42 -6.84 10.99
CA VAL A 294 -1.73 -8.07 10.59
C VAL A 294 -1.61 -9.08 11.71
N PHE A 295 -2.23 -8.80 12.86
CA PHE A 295 -2.09 -9.59 14.09
C PHE A 295 -3.21 -10.63 14.27
N GLY A 296 -4.03 -10.85 13.23
CA GLY A 296 -5.12 -11.83 13.24
C GLY A 296 -6.44 -11.30 13.84
N ASP A 297 -6.48 -10.04 14.22
CA ASP A 297 -7.58 -9.36 14.89
C ASP A 297 -8.24 -8.24 14.05
N ASP A 298 -7.96 -8.17 12.74
CA ASP A 298 -8.68 -7.24 11.86
C ASP A 298 -10.17 -7.61 11.83
N PRO A 299 -11.09 -6.63 11.89
CA PRO A 299 -12.52 -6.90 11.84
C PRO A 299 -12.99 -7.52 10.50
N ASN A 300 -12.16 -7.44 9.46
CA ASN A 300 -12.43 -8.08 8.17
C ASN A 300 -11.71 -9.43 8.07
N ALA A 301 -12.45 -10.54 8.13
CA ALA A 301 -11.90 -11.90 8.06
C ALA A 301 -11.09 -12.15 6.77
N ALA A 302 -11.46 -11.55 5.63
CA ALA A 302 -10.72 -11.68 4.38
C ALA A 302 -9.33 -11.01 4.48
N VAL A 303 -9.21 -9.93 5.24
CA VAL A 303 -7.93 -9.26 5.52
C VAL A 303 -7.04 -10.19 6.36
N ASN A 304 -7.56 -10.79 7.44
CA ASN A 304 -6.82 -11.74 8.26
C ASN A 304 -6.33 -12.95 7.45
N ALA A 305 -7.21 -13.53 6.61
CA ALA A 305 -6.85 -14.65 5.75
C ALA A 305 -5.73 -14.31 4.77
N LEU A 306 -5.83 -13.14 4.11
CA LEU A 306 -4.82 -12.68 3.16
C LEU A 306 -3.50 -12.33 3.87
N ALA A 307 -3.55 -11.65 5.03
CA ALA A 307 -2.36 -11.32 5.82
C ALA A 307 -1.56 -12.58 6.18
N LYS A 308 -2.27 -13.62 6.64
CA LYS A 308 -1.67 -14.94 6.94
C LYS A 308 -1.05 -15.58 5.70
N GLN A 309 -1.75 -15.55 4.56
CA GLN A 309 -1.31 -16.18 3.30
C GLN A 309 -0.04 -15.53 2.73
N VAL A 310 0.11 -14.21 2.86
CA VAL A 310 1.28 -13.48 2.34
C VAL A 310 2.33 -13.21 3.43
N HIS A 311 2.14 -13.71 4.64
CA HIS A 311 3.00 -13.42 5.80
C HIS A 311 3.23 -11.92 5.98
N ALA A 312 2.14 -11.13 5.92
CA ALA A 312 2.22 -9.68 5.98
C ALA A 312 2.79 -9.21 7.32
N GLY A 313 3.86 -8.42 7.27
CA GLY A 313 4.46 -7.80 8.45
C GLY A 313 3.94 -6.38 8.72
N THR A 314 3.26 -5.76 7.76
CA THR A 314 2.69 -4.41 7.85
C THR A 314 1.31 -4.35 7.20
N GLY A 315 0.41 -3.54 7.73
CA GLY A 315 -0.99 -3.45 7.28
C GLY A 315 -1.17 -2.77 5.92
N GLY A 316 -0.11 -2.16 5.39
CA GLY A 316 -0.10 -1.63 4.03
C GLY A 316 -0.24 -2.68 2.93
N PHE A 317 -0.09 -3.97 3.25
CA PHE A 317 -0.19 -5.06 2.27
C PHE A 317 -1.50 -5.05 1.48
N ILE A 318 -2.61 -4.59 2.07
CA ILE A 318 -3.93 -4.54 1.42
C ILE A 318 -4.03 -3.53 0.28
N THR A 319 -3.12 -2.57 0.21
CA THR A 319 -3.13 -1.55 -0.86
C THR A 319 -2.62 -2.10 -2.18
N GLY A 320 -1.79 -3.14 -2.15
CA GLY A 320 -1.35 -3.84 -3.36
C GLY A 320 -2.51 -4.41 -4.19
N PRO A 321 -3.34 -5.31 -3.64
CA PRO A 321 -4.54 -5.79 -4.33
C PRO A 321 -5.54 -4.68 -4.65
N ALA A 322 -5.67 -3.64 -3.81
CA ALA A 322 -6.52 -2.49 -4.09
C ALA A 322 -6.07 -1.71 -5.34
N ALA A 323 -4.76 -1.54 -5.52
CA ALA A 323 -4.19 -0.91 -6.70
C ALA A 323 -4.42 -1.75 -7.97
N ILE A 324 -4.29 -3.08 -7.88
CA ILE A 324 -4.66 -3.99 -8.98
C ILE A 324 -6.15 -3.82 -9.33
N ASP A 325 -7.06 -3.83 -8.35
CA ASP A 325 -8.50 -3.65 -8.58
C ASP A 325 -8.83 -2.31 -9.25
N GLY A 326 -8.15 -1.24 -8.82
CA GLY A 326 -8.29 0.08 -9.41
C GLY A 326 -7.86 0.11 -10.88
N VAL A 327 -6.69 -0.44 -11.21
CA VAL A 327 -6.19 -0.52 -12.58
C VAL A 327 -7.09 -1.41 -13.45
N VAL A 328 -7.50 -2.58 -12.96
CA VAL A 328 -8.46 -3.47 -13.63
C VAL A 328 -9.77 -2.75 -13.92
N THR A 329 -10.30 -2.01 -12.95
CA THR A 329 -11.52 -1.21 -13.11
C THR A 329 -11.35 -0.13 -14.16
N ALA A 330 -10.21 0.58 -14.17
CA ALA A 330 -9.93 1.60 -15.18
C ALA A 330 -9.83 1.00 -16.59
N ILE A 331 -9.12 -0.12 -16.75
CA ILE A 331 -8.98 -0.79 -18.06
C ILE A 331 -10.34 -1.32 -18.56
N ARG A 332 -11.17 -1.89 -17.69
CA ARG A 332 -12.53 -2.34 -18.07
C ARG A 332 -13.39 -1.17 -18.53
N ARG A 333 -13.37 -0.03 -17.82
CA ARG A 333 -14.07 1.20 -18.20
C ARG A 333 -13.51 1.84 -19.47
N ALA A 334 -12.24 1.57 -19.78
CA ALA A 334 -11.57 1.98 -21.02
C ALA A 334 -11.77 1.00 -22.17
N HIS A 335 -12.69 0.02 -22.04
CA HIS A 335 -12.93 -1.02 -23.05
C HIS A 335 -11.64 -1.76 -23.48
N GLY A 336 -10.74 -2.02 -22.53
CA GLY A 336 -9.49 -2.75 -22.77
C GLY A 336 -8.29 -1.88 -23.15
N SER A 337 -8.46 -0.58 -23.32
CA SER A 337 -7.34 0.35 -23.55
C SER A 337 -6.41 0.39 -22.33
N THR A 338 -5.10 0.39 -22.60
CA THR A 338 -4.03 0.59 -21.61
C THR A 338 -3.32 1.94 -21.80
N ASN A 339 -3.88 2.84 -22.63
CA ASN A 339 -3.33 4.17 -22.81
C ASN A 339 -3.36 4.96 -21.51
N GLY A 340 -2.20 5.45 -21.06
CA GLY A 340 -2.03 6.09 -19.76
C GLY A 340 -2.96 7.30 -19.56
N ALA A 341 -3.11 8.17 -20.58
CA ALA A 341 -3.97 9.35 -20.49
C ALA A 341 -5.46 8.98 -20.37
N THR A 342 -5.89 7.94 -21.09
CA THR A 342 -7.26 7.40 -21.02
C THR A 342 -7.53 6.84 -19.62
N LEU A 343 -6.61 6.02 -19.09
CA LEU A 343 -6.75 5.42 -17.76
C LEU A 343 -6.74 6.50 -16.67
N ALA A 344 -5.85 7.48 -16.75
CA ALA A 344 -5.80 8.60 -15.81
C ALA A 344 -7.11 9.39 -15.78
N GLY A 345 -7.67 9.73 -16.95
CA GLY A 345 -8.94 10.44 -17.04
C GLY A 345 -10.14 9.66 -16.47
N ILE A 346 -10.07 8.31 -16.47
CA ILE A 346 -11.05 7.44 -15.83
C ILE A 346 -10.83 7.43 -14.32
N MET A 347 -9.58 7.29 -13.86
CA MET A 347 -9.26 7.25 -12.43
C MET A 347 -9.56 8.57 -11.72
N GLU A 348 -9.32 9.73 -12.36
CA GLU A 348 -9.72 11.04 -11.84
C GLU A 348 -11.23 11.13 -11.52
N LYS A 349 -12.04 10.26 -12.13
CA LYS A 349 -13.50 10.16 -11.92
C LYS A 349 -13.91 9.08 -10.95
N PHE A 350 -12.99 8.39 -10.29
CA PHE A 350 -13.34 7.40 -9.28
C PHE A 350 -14.06 8.07 -8.10
N ARG A 351 -15.21 7.52 -7.74
CA ARG A 351 -16.01 7.93 -6.59
C ARG A 351 -16.49 6.67 -5.88
N GLY A 352 -15.87 6.38 -4.74
CA GLY A 352 -16.24 5.23 -3.92
C GLY A 352 -16.07 3.87 -4.59
N VAL A 353 -15.07 3.70 -5.46
CA VAL A 353 -14.79 2.40 -6.11
C VAL A 353 -14.39 1.39 -5.03
N PRO A 354 -15.11 0.25 -4.91
CA PRO A 354 -14.82 -0.73 -3.87
C PRO A 354 -13.52 -1.48 -4.16
N THR A 355 -12.70 -1.62 -3.13
CA THR A 355 -11.47 -2.43 -3.13
C THR A 355 -11.33 -3.15 -1.79
N LEU A 356 -10.37 -4.08 -1.67
CA LEU A 356 -10.10 -4.75 -0.39
C LEU A 356 -9.69 -3.75 0.71
N SER A 357 -9.04 -2.66 0.34
CA SER A 357 -8.61 -1.61 1.28
C SER A 357 -9.69 -0.55 1.58
N GLY A 358 -10.93 -0.79 1.15
CA GLY A 358 -12.06 0.13 1.29
C GLY A 358 -12.42 0.84 -0.02
N LYS A 359 -13.26 1.87 0.10
CA LYS A 359 -13.69 2.67 -1.05
C LYS A 359 -12.60 3.64 -1.49
N VAL A 360 -12.35 3.72 -2.79
CA VAL A 360 -11.33 4.58 -3.38
C VAL A 360 -11.97 5.70 -4.20
N SER A 361 -11.51 6.92 -3.97
CA SER A 361 -11.90 8.10 -4.74
C SER A 361 -10.65 8.90 -5.11
N PHE A 362 -10.69 9.49 -6.30
CA PHE A 362 -9.67 10.43 -6.77
C PHE A 362 -10.35 11.69 -7.33
N SER A 363 -9.57 12.74 -7.57
CA SER A 363 -10.00 13.94 -8.27
C SER A 363 -8.89 14.44 -9.20
N LYS A 364 -9.15 15.45 -10.00
CA LYS A 364 -8.11 16.09 -10.84
C LYS A 364 -6.97 16.72 -10.02
N SER A 365 -7.27 17.14 -8.79
CA SER A 365 -6.31 17.80 -7.91
C SER A 365 -5.71 16.89 -6.84
N LEU A 366 -6.32 15.72 -6.58
CA LEU A 366 -5.85 14.76 -5.57
C LEU A 366 -5.87 13.36 -6.14
N HIS A 367 -4.69 12.83 -6.42
CA HIS A 367 -4.44 11.51 -6.99
C HIS A 367 -4.04 10.47 -5.92
N THR A 368 -4.21 10.77 -4.66
CA THR A 368 -4.02 9.87 -3.52
C THR A 368 -5.36 9.62 -2.84
N VAL A 369 -5.59 8.40 -2.37
CA VAL A 369 -6.83 8.04 -1.68
C VAL A 369 -7.00 8.87 -0.40
N PHE A 370 -8.24 9.18 -0.06
CA PHE A 370 -8.63 9.91 1.14
C PHE A 370 -9.89 9.32 1.78
N GLY A 371 -10.15 9.69 3.04
CA GLY A 371 -11.34 9.25 3.77
C GLY A 371 -11.30 7.78 4.22
N ARG A 372 -10.11 7.19 4.33
CA ARG A 372 -9.95 5.80 4.79
C ARG A 372 -10.19 5.67 6.28
N GLN A 373 -10.82 4.57 6.69
CA GLN A 373 -10.82 4.15 8.08
C GLN A 373 -9.49 3.48 8.43
N TYR A 374 -8.81 3.99 9.44
CA TYR A 374 -7.59 3.40 9.99
C TYR A 374 -7.91 2.40 11.10
N ARG A 375 -7.07 1.37 11.22
CA ARG A 375 -6.92 0.54 12.41
C ARG A 375 -5.97 1.25 13.35
N VAL A 376 -6.24 1.20 14.63
CA VAL A 376 -5.33 1.68 15.68
C VAL A 376 -4.79 0.48 16.41
N ILE A 377 -3.49 0.30 16.33
CA ILE A 377 -2.77 -0.78 17.00
C ILE A 377 -2.07 -0.20 18.22
N ARG A 378 -2.11 -0.93 19.33
CA ARG A 378 -1.29 -0.64 20.52
C ARG A 378 -0.24 -1.71 20.67
N ILE A 379 0.99 -1.29 20.93
CA ILE A 379 2.04 -2.18 21.40
C ILE A 379 2.24 -1.95 22.90
N GLN A 380 2.12 -3.04 23.65
CA GLN A 380 2.36 -3.10 25.09
C GLN A 380 3.21 -4.33 25.40
N ASP A 381 4.36 -4.12 26.01
CA ASP A 381 5.32 -5.18 26.32
C ASP A 381 5.70 -6.02 25.09
N ASN A 382 6.02 -5.34 23.99
CA ASN A 382 6.28 -5.91 22.65
C ASN A 382 5.13 -6.74 22.06
N LYS A 383 3.92 -6.68 22.62
CA LYS A 383 2.72 -7.36 22.09
C LYS A 383 1.82 -6.35 21.39
N ALA A 384 1.58 -6.57 20.11
CA ALA A 384 0.71 -5.74 19.29
C ALA A 384 -0.74 -6.24 19.32
N LYS A 385 -1.71 -5.32 19.40
CA LYS A 385 -3.15 -5.61 19.40
C LYS A 385 -3.93 -4.47 18.76
N LEU A 386 -4.95 -4.80 17.99
CA LEU A 386 -5.95 -3.84 17.55
C LEU A 386 -6.76 -3.32 18.75
N VAL A 387 -6.80 -2.00 18.94
CA VAL A 387 -7.51 -1.36 20.05
C VAL A 387 -8.61 -0.41 19.60
N GLY A 388 -8.82 -0.26 18.30
CA GLY A 388 -9.91 0.54 17.75
C GLY A 388 -9.73 0.89 16.29
N THR A 389 -10.65 1.69 15.80
CA THR A 389 -10.60 2.27 14.46
C THR A 389 -10.86 3.77 14.53
N VAL A 390 -10.36 4.51 13.56
CA VAL A 390 -10.57 5.96 13.47
C VAL A 390 -10.67 6.41 12.02
N VAL A 391 -11.50 7.42 11.77
CA VAL A 391 -11.63 8.12 10.48
C VAL A 391 -11.43 9.61 10.74
N ALA A 392 -10.75 10.29 9.84
CA ALA A 392 -10.65 11.75 9.90
C ALA A 392 -12.04 12.39 9.67
N LYS A 393 -12.55 13.13 10.65
CA LYS A 393 -13.83 13.89 10.54
C LYS A 393 -13.64 15.22 9.82
N VAL A 394 -12.48 15.81 9.99
CA VAL A 394 -12.06 17.07 9.37
C VAL A 394 -10.62 16.91 8.92
N VAL A 395 -10.34 17.27 7.68
CA VAL A 395 -8.99 17.21 7.10
C VAL A 395 -8.47 18.65 6.97
N PRO A 396 -7.42 19.02 7.72
CA PRO A 396 -6.85 20.35 7.63
C PRO A 396 -6.10 20.52 6.30
N LYS A 397 -6.09 21.74 5.80
CA LYS A 397 -5.14 22.14 4.76
C LYS A 397 -3.79 22.43 5.43
N ILE A 398 -2.71 21.86 4.89
CA ILE A 398 -1.33 22.05 5.32
C ILE A 398 -0.44 22.48 4.16
#